data_58e615b6f8ca80239de25715da108017
#
_entry.id   58e615b6f8ca80239de25715da108017
#
_cell.length_a   1.000
_cell.length_b   1.000
_cell.length_c   1.000
_cell.angle_alpha   90.00
_cell.angle_beta   90.00
_cell.angle_gamma   90.00
#
_symmetry.space_group_name_H-M   'P 1'
#
loop_
_entity.id
_entity.type
_entity.pdbx_description
1 polymer ?
#
loop_
_entity_poly.entity_id
_entity_poly.type
_entity_poly.pdbx_seq_one_letter_code
_entity_poly.pdbx_strand_id
1 'polypeptide(L)'
;MASSQKIEETLNRINTHMGVLGVIIVNKKGVAIKSTMRQDDTINNGALIGNFIDKATSTIKSLHPEEDITFIKIRSAMYEIMIAPDKEFTMIVLQDPTM
;
A
#
# COMPACT_ATOMS: atom_id res chain seq x y z
N MET A 1 -13.75 12.39 1.62
CA MET A 1 -12.61 12.33 0.71
C MET A 1 -11.41 13.05 1.33
N ALA A 2 -10.27 12.40 1.34
CA ALA A 2 -9.05 13.03 1.84
C ALA A 2 -8.55 14.06 0.82
N SER A 3 -8.17 15.23 1.29
CA SER A 3 -7.59 16.25 0.43
C SER A 3 -6.20 15.82 -0.01
N SER A 4 -5.76 16.37 -1.14
CA SER A 4 -4.42 16.15 -1.67
C SER A 4 -3.35 16.51 -0.64
N GLN A 5 -3.56 17.61 0.09
CA GLN A 5 -2.65 18.07 1.13
C GLN A 5 -2.57 17.07 2.28
N LYS A 6 -3.70 16.51 2.70
CA LYS A 6 -3.74 15.55 3.80
C LYS A 6 -3.04 14.25 3.43
N ILE A 7 -3.22 13.80 2.19
CA ILE A 7 -2.52 12.63 1.67
C ILE A 7 -1.01 12.86 1.70
N GLU A 8 -0.58 14.03 1.24
CA GLU A 8 0.82 14.40 1.20
C GLU A 8 1.45 14.48 2.60
N GLU A 9 0.71 15.06 3.55
CA GLU A 9 1.15 15.13 4.94
C GLU A 9 1.33 13.74 5.55
N THR A 10 0.37 12.86 5.31
CA THR A 10 0.41 11.49 5.81
C THR A 10 1.58 10.72 5.21
N LEU A 11 1.78 10.84 3.91
CA LEU A 11 2.87 10.19 3.19
C LEU A 11 4.23 10.67 3.72
N ASN A 12 4.39 11.97 3.89
CA ASN A 12 5.63 12.55 4.40
C ASN A 12 5.92 12.11 5.83
N ARG A 13 4.89 12.09 6.67
CA ARG A 13 5.02 11.66 8.07
C ARG A 13 5.49 10.21 8.16
N ILE A 14 4.86 9.33 7.39
CA ILE A 14 5.21 7.90 7.41
C ILE A 14 6.61 7.70 6.84
N ASN A 15 6.95 8.43 5.80
CA ASN A 15 8.25 8.29 5.16
C ASN A 15 9.43 8.70 6.05
N THR A 16 9.17 9.43 7.13
CA THR A 16 10.23 9.80 8.10
C THR A 16 10.48 8.72 9.14
N HIS A 17 9.64 7.69 9.23
CA HIS A 17 9.86 6.61 10.19
C HIS A 17 11.08 5.79 9.80
N MET A 18 11.87 5.39 10.80
CA MET A 18 13.06 4.59 10.59
C MET A 18 12.69 3.27 9.90
N GLY A 19 13.46 2.90 8.90
CA GLY A 19 13.27 1.65 8.19
C GLY A 19 12.29 1.71 7.03
N VAL A 20 11.56 2.81 6.87
CA VAL A 20 10.64 2.95 5.74
C VAL A 20 11.45 3.16 4.46
N LEU A 21 11.26 2.26 3.50
CA LEU A 21 11.93 2.29 2.20
C LEU A 21 11.14 3.12 1.20
N GLY A 22 9.82 3.13 1.33
CA GLY A 22 8.97 3.91 0.44
C GLY A 22 7.51 3.81 0.81
N VAL A 23 6.73 4.78 0.34
CA VAL A 23 5.29 4.84 0.53
C VAL A 23 4.65 5.12 -0.83
N ILE A 24 3.62 4.35 -1.17
CA ILE A 24 2.88 4.52 -2.42
C ILE A 24 1.40 4.59 -2.08
N ILE A 25 0.71 5.57 -2.66
CA ILE A 25 -0.74 5.67 -2.55
C ILE A 25 -1.32 5.44 -3.93
N VAL A 26 -2.18 4.42 -4.04
CA VAL A 26 -2.82 4.06 -5.30
C VAL A 26 -4.33 4.28 -5.21
N ASN A 27 -4.96 4.56 -6.34
CA ASN A 27 -6.41 4.65 -6.40
C ASN A 27 -7.02 3.25 -6.62
N LYS A 28 -8.34 3.17 -6.72
CA LYS A 28 -9.04 1.88 -6.88
C LYS A 28 -8.77 1.21 -8.22
N LYS A 29 -8.22 1.94 -9.18
CA LYS A 29 -7.83 1.37 -10.48
C LYS A 29 -6.39 0.88 -10.48
N GLY A 30 -5.69 1.00 -9.34
CA GLY A 30 -4.31 0.57 -9.23
C GLY A 30 -3.29 1.57 -9.74
N VAL A 31 -3.72 2.79 -10.02
CA VAL A 31 -2.83 3.85 -10.50
C VAL A 31 -2.25 4.60 -9.30
N ALA A 32 -0.93 4.75 -9.28
CA ALA A 32 -0.25 5.48 -8.22
C ALA A 32 -0.57 6.97 -8.33
N ILE A 33 -1.06 7.53 -7.23
CA ILE A 33 -1.39 8.95 -7.15
C ILE A 33 -0.22 9.74 -6.56
N LYS A 34 0.40 9.17 -5.53
CA LYS A 34 1.54 9.77 -4.83
C LYS A 34 2.52 8.66 -4.47
N SER A 35 3.80 8.99 -4.47
CA SER A 35 4.84 8.03 -4.08
C SER A 35 6.09 8.78 -3.63
N THR A 36 6.81 8.19 -2.66
CA THR A 36 8.14 8.66 -2.27
C THR A 36 9.24 7.94 -3.05
N MET A 37 8.87 6.95 -3.87
CA MET A 37 9.81 6.13 -4.61
C MET A 37 10.02 6.67 -6.02
N ARG A 38 11.06 6.17 -6.68
CA ARG A 38 11.32 6.48 -8.10
C ARG A 38 10.13 5.99 -8.93
N GLN A 39 9.93 6.62 -10.08
CA GLN A 39 8.79 6.34 -10.94
C GLN A 39 8.74 4.88 -11.38
N ASP A 40 9.86 4.32 -11.81
CA ASP A 40 9.92 2.93 -12.27
C ASP A 40 9.62 1.94 -11.12
N ASP A 41 10.16 2.20 -9.94
CA ASP A 41 9.88 1.38 -8.76
C ASP A 41 8.41 1.49 -8.35
N THR A 42 7.85 2.69 -8.40
CA THR A 42 6.45 2.94 -8.10
C THR A 42 5.54 2.13 -9.02
N ILE A 43 5.81 2.16 -10.33
CA ILE A 43 5.01 1.44 -11.31
C ILE A 43 5.12 -0.06 -11.09
N ASN A 44 6.33 -0.56 -10.90
CA ASN A 44 6.58 -1.99 -10.73
C ASN A 44 5.95 -2.52 -9.44
N ASN A 45 6.18 -1.86 -8.32
CA ASN A 45 5.61 -2.26 -7.04
C ASN A 45 4.08 -2.13 -7.04
N GLY A 46 3.58 -1.04 -7.62
CA GLY A 46 2.13 -0.82 -7.72
C GLY A 46 1.43 -1.91 -8.50
N ALA A 47 2.01 -2.34 -9.62
CA ALA A 47 1.42 -3.38 -10.45
C ALA A 47 1.42 -4.73 -9.73
N LEU A 48 2.55 -5.13 -9.16
CA LEU A 48 2.67 -6.43 -8.47
C LEU A 48 1.80 -6.48 -7.22
N ILE A 49 1.85 -5.45 -6.40
CA ILE A 49 1.08 -5.40 -5.17
C ILE A 49 -0.42 -5.28 -5.47
N GLY A 50 -0.78 -4.53 -6.51
CA GLY A 50 -2.17 -4.42 -6.96
C GLY A 50 -2.76 -5.77 -7.33
N ASN A 51 -2.02 -6.58 -8.08
CA ASN A 51 -2.45 -7.93 -8.43
C ASN A 51 -2.62 -8.80 -7.18
N PHE A 52 -1.70 -8.66 -6.24
CA PHE A 52 -1.78 -9.41 -4.98
C PHE A 52 -3.02 -8.99 -4.16
N ILE A 53 -3.30 -7.70 -4.08
CA ILE A 53 -4.48 -7.19 -3.36
C ILE A 53 -5.76 -7.75 -3.99
N ASP A 54 -5.85 -7.78 -5.31
CA ASP A 54 -7.02 -8.32 -6.00
C ASP A 54 -7.23 -9.79 -5.65
N LYS A 55 -6.16 -10.57 -5.62
CA LYS A 55 -6.24 -11.98 -5.27
C LYS A 55 -6.63 -12.18 -3.81
N ALA A 56 -6.05 -11.41 -2.91
CA ALA A 56 -6.37 -11.44 -1.49
C ALA A 56 -7.84 -11.09 -1.25
N THR A 57 -8.32 -10.05 -1.93
CA THR A 57 -9.71 -9.60 -1.85
C THR A 57 -10.66 -10.70 -2.32
N SER A 58 -10.34 -11.31 -3.46
CA SER A 58 -11.11 -12.41 -4.02
C SER A 58 -11.18 -13.59 -3.04
N THR A 59 -10.07 -13.90 -2.41
CA THR A 59 -9.98 -15.00 -1.44
C THR A 59 -10.87 -14.75 -0.23
N ILE A 60 -10.80 -13.56 0.35
CA ILE A 60 -11.62 -13.20 1.51
C ILE A 60 -13.10 -13.20 1.14
N LYS A 61 -13.47 -12.64 0.00
CA LYS A 61 -14.86 -12.61 -0.46
C LYS A 61 -15.42 -14.00 -0.71
N SER A 62 -14.58 -14.93 -1.15
CA SER A 62 -15.01 -16.33 -1.35
C SER A 62 -15.28 -17.04 -0.03
N LEU A 63 -14.48 -16.73 1.00
CA LEU A 63 -14.63 -17.34 2.33
C LEU A 63 -15.71 -16.65 3.15
N HIS A 64 -15.75 -15.32 3.10
CA HIS A 64 -16.66 -14.50 3.89
C HIS A 64 -17.15 -13.34 3.03
N PRO A 65 -18.27 -13.52 2.29
CA PRO A 65 -18.72 -12.54 1.28
C PRO A 65 -19.01 -11.15 1.81
N GLU A 66 -19.33 -11.00 3.10
CA GLU A 66 -19.64 -9.70 3.70
C GLU A 66 -18.41 -9.00 4.29
N GLU A 67 -17.24 -9.64 4.22
CA GLU A 67 -16.02 -9.06 4.79
C GLU A 67 -15.20 -8.33 3.75
N ASP A 68 -14.55 -7.26 4.19
CA ASP A 68 -13.57 -6.53 3.39
C ASP A 68 -12.21 -6.59 4.08
N ILE A 69 -11.15 -6.53 3.30
CA ILE A 69 -9.80 -6.48 3.86
C ILE A 69 -9.57 -5.10 4.46
N THR A 70 -9.13 -5.06 5.71
CA THR A 70 -8.78 -3.80 6.39
C THR A 70 -7.28 -3.57 6.44
N PHE A 71 -6.49 -4.64 6.39
CA PHE A 71 -5.04 -4.53 6.49
C PHE A 71 -4.38 -5.82 6.03
N ILE A 72 -3.23 -5.68 5.32
CA ILE A 72 -2.40 -6.82 4.94
C ILE A 72 -0.98 -6.51 5.34
N LYS A 73 -0.33 -7.47 5.96
CA LYS A 73 1.09 -7.36 6.31
C LYS A 73 1.80 -8.60 5.81
N ILE A 74 2.85 -8.40 5.04
CA ILE A 74 3.69 -9.48 4.52
C ILE A 74 5.10 -9.22 4.98
N ARG A 75 5.73 -10.20 5.60
CA ARG A 75 7.11 -10.08 6.03
C ARG A 75 7.94 -11.21 5.46
N SER A 76 9.06 -10.85 4.84
CA SER A 76 10.10 -11.79 4.46
C SER A 76 11.34 -11.46 5.28
N ALA A 77 12.47 -12.09 4.99
CA ALA A 77 13.71 -11.87 5.76
C ALA A 77 14.18 -10.41 5.66
N MET A 78 14.04 -9.79 4.48
CA MET A 78 14.61 -8.47 4.21
C MET A 78 13.57 -7.40 3.95
N TYR A 79 12.30 -7.77 3.79
CA TYR A 79 11.25 -6.82 3.41
C TYR A 79 9.99 -7.02 4.20
N GLU A 80 9.30 -5.92 4.41
CA GLU A 80 7.97 -5.94 4.96
C GLU A 80 7.10 -5.03 4.11
N ILE A 81 5.91 -5.52 3.76
CA ILE A 81 4.94 -4.74 2.99
C ILE A 81 3.68 -4.62 3.83
N MET A 82 3.25 -3.39 4.06
CA MET A 82 2.01 -3.12 4.76
C MET A 82 1.04 -2.46 3.80
N ILE A 83 -0.17 -2.96 3.72
CA ILE A 83 -1.19 -2.51 2.78
C ILE A 83 -2.43 -2.14 3.57
N ALA A 84 -2.85 -0.90 3.49
CA ALA A 84 -4.04 -0.39 4.17
C ALA A 84 -5.03 0.13 3.14
N PRO A 85 -6.02 -0.69 2.73
CA PRO A 85 -7.06 -0.25 1.81
C PRO A 85 -8.04 0.69 2.51
N ASP A 86 -8.51 1.69 1.78
CA ASP A 86 -9.59 2.55 2.21
C ASP A 86 -10.60 2.65 1.07
N LYS A 87 -11.64 3.45 1.24
CA LYS A 87 -12.72 3.53 0.25
C LYS A 87 -12.25 4.04 -1.10
N GLU A 88 -11.39 5.03 -1.12
CA GLU A 88 -10.93 5.67 -2.36
C GLU A 88 -9.49 5.33 -2.72
N PHE A 89 -8.67 5.07 -1.72
CA PHE A 89 -7.24 4.89 -1.90
C PHE A 89 -6.75 3.67 -1.14
N THR A 90 -5.61 3.16 -1.56
CA THR A 90 -4.88 2.13 -0.82
C THR A 90 -3.49 2.67 -0.55
N MET A 91 -3.07 2.61 0.71
CA MET A 91 -1.72 3.00 1.09
C MET A 91 -0.83 1.77 1.20
N ILE A 92 0.34 1.85 0.57
CA ILE A 92 1.32 0.77 0.58
C ILE A 92 2.59 1.31 1.20
N VAL A 93 3.08 0.64 2.25
CA VAL A 93 4.34 1.01 2.92
C VAL A 93 5.33 -0.14 2.76
N LEU A 94 6.50 0.16 2.21
CA LEU A 94 7.60 -0.78 2.07
C LEU A 94 8.61 -0.47 3.16
N GLN A 95 8.98 -1.47 3.93
CA GLN A 95 9.79 -1.28 5.13
C GLN A 95 10.83 -2.36 5.28
N ASP A 96 11.97 -1.98 5.89
CA ASP A 96 12.98 -2.94 6.32
C ASP A 96 12.60 -3.42 7.71
N PRO A 97 12.27 -4.72 7.90
CA PRO A 97 11.82 -5.22 9.20
C PRO A 97 12.91 -5.28 10.24
N THR A 98 14.17 -5.08 9.85
CA THR A 98 15.31 -5.14 10.78
C THR A 98 15.67 -3.79 11.37
N MET A 99 15.04 -2.73 10.90
CA MET A 99 15.34 -1.37 11.36
C MET A 99 14.43 -0.95 12.52
#